data_3d3851be36152833f150a8e2c3d54171
#
_entry.id   3d3851be36152833f150a8e2c3d54171
#
_cell.length_a   1.000
_cell.length_b   1.000
_cell.length_c   1.000
_cell.angle_alpha   90.00
_cell.angle_beta   90.00
_cell.angle_gamma   90.00
#
_symmetry.space_group_name_H-M   'P 1'
#
loop_
_entity.id
_entity.type
_entity.pdbx_description
1 polymer ?
#
loop_
_entity_poly.entity_id
_entity_poly.type
_entity_poly.pdbx_seq_one_letter_code
_entity_poly.pdbx_strand_id
1 'polypeptide(L)'
;MNTPAPDIDDALILDSIDQFLERDVRPVVRELEANDVYPQEIVDQLIQLGLFGATIAPEYGGLGLSARTYAKIIERISAVWMSVSGFFNSHLIMAAAVQRFGRDEQKQQFLHRFASGELRGGIALTEPDCGTDLQAIRTRAVKDGEEYVVNGSKTWITNSSAC
;
A
#
# COMPACT_ATOMS: atom_id res chain seq x y z
N MET A 1 -18.58 -13.08 15.70
CA MET A 1 -17.60 -13.97 16.34
C MET A 1 -16.27 -13.68 15.69
N ASN A 2 -15.30 -13.16 16.45
CA ASN A 2 -13.98 -12.86 15.93
C ASN A 2 -13.23 -14.19 15.81
N THR A 3 -13.11 -14.72 14.60
CA THR A 3 -12.18 -15.82 14.34
C THR A 3 -10.77 -15.27 14.64
N PRO A 4 -9.99 -15.90 15.52
CA PRO A 4 -8.62 -15.45 15.73
C PRO A 4 -7.89 -15.54 14.39
N ALA A 5 -7.13 -14.48 14.06
CA ALA A 5 -6.23 -14.51 12.92
C ALA A 5 -5.33 -15.75 13.05
N PRO A 6 -4.98 -16.43 11.94
CA PRO A 6 -4.05 -17.55 12.00
C PRO A 6 -2.78 -17.09 12.73
N ASP A 7 -2.26 -17.95 13.59
CA ASP A 7 -1.01 -17.73 14.33
C ASP A 7 0.14 -17.79 13.32
N ILE A 8 0.29 -16.70 12.55
CA ILE A 8 1.37 -16.58 11.58
C ILE A 8 2.63 -16.30 12.41
N ASP A 9 3.60 -17.17 12.30
CA ASP A 9 4.89 -16.97 12.98
C ASP A 9 5.56 -15.70 12.45
N ASP A 10 5.43 -14.62 13.21
CA ASP A 10 6.06 -13.32 12.92
C ASP A 10 7.54 -13.47 12.56
N ALA A 11 8.24 -14.43 13.18
CA ALA A 11 9.67 -14.63 12.97
C ALA A 11 9.96 -15.15 11.55
N LEU A 12 9.16 -16.09 11.04
CA LEU A 12 9.32 -16.60 9.68
C LEU A 12 9.07 -15.54 8.61
N ILE A 13 8.04 -14.71 8.81
CA ILE A 13 7.77 -13.61 7.87
C ILE A 13 8.94 -12.63 7.86
N LEU A 14 9.41 -12.22 9.03
CA LEU A 14 10.47 -11.24 9.15
C LEU A 14 11.80 -11.78 8.58
N ASP A 15 12.10 -13.07 8.78
CA ASP A 15 13.26 -13.72 8.18
C ASP A 15 13.17 -13.75 6.64
N SER A 16 12.00 -14.06 6.10
CA SER A 16 11.77 -14.02 4.65
C SER A 16 11.98 -12.62 4.05
N ILE A 17 11.54 -11.59 4.78
CA ILE A 17 11.77 -10.18 4.39
C ILE A 17 13.27 -9.85 4.44
N ASP A 18 13.97 -10.23 5.51
CA ASP A 18 15.39 -9.98 5.65
C ASP A 18 16.19 -10.66 4.50
N GLN A 19 15.87 -11.91 4.17
CA GLN A 19 16.47 -12.63 3.04
C GLN A 19 16.20 -11.96 1.70
N PHE A 20 14.98 -11.54 1.44
CA PHE A 20 14.62 -10.77 0.24
C PHE A 20 15.43 -9.48 0.14
N LEU A 21 15.50 -8.72 1.23
CA LEU A 21 16.23 -7.45 1.25
C LEU A 21 17.73 -7.62 0.95
N GLU A 22 18.37 -8.61 1.53
CA GLU A 22 19.80 -8.87 1.32
C GLU A 22 20.10 -9.39 -0.09
N ARG A 23 19.24 -10.28 -0.62
CA ARG A 23 19.47 -10.92 -1.91
C ARG A 23 19.10 -10.04 -3.09
N ASP A 24 17.93 -9.37 -3.02
CA ASP A 24 17.32 -8.77 -4.20
C ASP A 24 17.32 -7.22 -4.17
N VAL A 25 17.24 -6.60 -2.99
CA VAL A 25 17.11 -5.14 -2.89
C VAL A 25 18.46 -4.46 -2.69
N ARG A 26 19.25 -4.91 -1.69
CA ARG A 26 20.51 -4.27 -1.33
C ARG A 26 21.54 -4.17 -2.47
N PRO A 27 21.66 -5.18 -3.35
CA PRO A 27 22.62 -5.10 -4.45
C PRO A 27 22.30 -4.03 -5.50
N VAL A 28 21.02 -3.69 -5.69
CA VAL A 28 20.57 -2.84 -6.79
C VAL A 28 20.10 -1.45 -6.38
N VAL A 29 19.85 -1.22 -5.08
CA VAL A 29 19.24 0.03 -4.60
C VAL A 29 19.98 1.28 -5.04
N ARG A 30 21.33 1.28 -4.94
CA ARG A 30 22.14 2.46 -5.29
C ARG A 30 22.06 2.83 -6.77
N GLU A 31 22.07 1.81 -7.62
CA GLU A 31 22.00 2.00 -9.07
C GLU A 31 20.62 2.49 -9.50
N LEU A 32 19.56 1.84 -9.01
CA LEU A 32 18.19 2.21 -9.36
C LEU A 32 17.83 3.62 -8.86
N GLU A 33 18.23 3.96 -7.63
CA GLU A 33 17.97 5.28 -7.05
C GLU A 33 18.77 6.39 -7.74
N ALA A 34 20.06 6.13 -8.06
CA ALA A 34 20.90 7.11 -8.75
C ALA A 34 20.45 7.39 -10.19
N ASN A 35 19.80 6.45 -10.84
CA ASN A 35 19.30 6.57 -12.21
C ASN A 35 17.78 6.89 -12.29
N ASP A 36 17.13 7.13 -11.15
CA ASP A 36 15.68 7.41 -11.05
C ASP A 36 14.81 6.33 -11.74
N VAL A 37 15.21 5.05 -11.57
CA VAL A 37 14.55 3.91 -12.21
C VAL A 37 13.49 3.32 -11.29
N TYR A 38 12.27 3.17 -11.79
CA TYR A 38 11.20 2.50 -11.05
C TYR A 38 11.50 1.00 -10.90
N PRO A 39 11.53 0.45 -9.67
CA PRO A 39 12.01 -0.91 -9.41
C PRO A 39 10.91 -1.95 -9.63
N GLN A 40 10.45 -2.15 -10.86
CA GLN A 40 9.32 -3.04 -11.17
C GLN A 40 9.53 -4.47 -10.65
N GLU A 41 10.73 -5.04 -10.82
CA GLU A 41 11.02 -6.41 -10.35
C GLU A 41 10.90 -6.55 -8.82
N ILE A 42 11.35 -5.53 -8.08
CA ILE A 42 11.20 -5.49 -6.62
C ILE A 42 9.74 -5.39 -6.23
N VAL A 43 8.96 -4.55 -6.93
CA VAL A 43 7.51 -4.42 -6.69
C VAL A 43 6.78 -5.74 -6.95
N ASP A 44 7.13 -6.44 -8.03
CA ASP A 44 6.54 -7.75 -8.34
C ASP A 44 6.87 -8.80 -7.27
N GLN A 45 8.07 -8.78 -6.73
CA GLN A 45 8.46 -9.65 -5.62
C GLN A 45 7.72 -9.29 -4.31
N LEU A 46 7.50 -8.01 -4.01
CA LEU A 46 6.67 -7.59 -2.87
C LEU A 46 5.23 -8.09 -2.99
N ILE A 47 4.68 -8.10 -4.20
CA ILE A 47 3.37 -8.69 -4.48
C ILE A 47 3.40 -10.20 -4.22
N GLN A 48 4.39 -10.92 -4.72
CA GLN A 48 4.55 -12.36 -4.49
C GLN A 48 4.72 -12.72 -3.01
N LEU A 49 5.38 -11.87 -2.23
CA LEU A 49 5.50 -11.98 -0.78
C LEU A 49 4.18 -11.63 -0.04
N GLY A 50 3.14 -11.20 -0.76
CA GLY A 50 1.84 -10.86 -0.21
C GLY A 50 1.80 -9.51 0.53
N LEU A 51 2.80 -8.65 0.37
CA LEU A 51 2.89 -7.40 1.12
C LEU A 51 1.83 -6.38 0.72
N PHE A 52 1.28 -6.48 -0.49
CA PHE A 52 0.13 -5.67 -0.90
C PHE A 52 -1.16 -6.08 -0.18
N GLY A 53 -1.22 -7.30 0.36
CA GLY A 53 -2.30 -7.80 1.22
C GLY A 53 -1.95 -7.84 2.71
N ALA A 54 -0.82 -7.27 3.15
CA ALA A 54 -0.27 -7.48 4.49
C ALA A 54 -1.28 -7.24 5.62
N THR A 55 -2.05 -6.16 5.58
CA THR A 55 -3.05 -5.81 6.61
C THR A 55 -4.50 -6.04 6.17
N ILE A 56 -4.70 -6.54 4.95
CA ILE A 56 -6.02 -6.93 4.47
C ILE A 56 -6.45 -8.24 5.16
N ALA A 57 -7.72 -8.32 5.54
CA ALA A 57 -8.24 -9.48 6.24
C ALA A 57 -8.14 -10.76 5.40
N PRO A 58 -7.89 -11.93 6.02
CA PRO A 58 -7.72 -13.20 5.32
C PRO A 58 -8.93 -13.61 4.48
N GLU A 59 -10.14 -13.22 4.89
CA GLU A 59 -11.37 -13.45 4.13
C GLU A 59 -11.35 -12.80 2.74
N TYR A 60 -10.50 -11.79 2.52
CA TYR A 60 -10.26 -11.13 1.23
C TYR A 60 -8.91 -11.54 0.60
N GLY A 61 -8.28 -12.61 1.09
CA GLY A 61 -7.02 -13.11 0.56
C GLY A 61 -5.77 -12.37 1.04
N GLY A 62 -5.90 -11.49 2.02
CA GLY A 62 -4.77 -10.81 2.67
C GLY A 62 -4.11 -11.65 3.76
N LEU A 63 -2.98 -11.18 4.28
CA LEU A 63 -2.26 -11.85 5.37
C LEU A 63 -2.85 -11.56 6.76
N GLY A 64 -3.63 -10.49 6.91
CA GLY A 64 -4.24 -10.10 8.18
C GLY A 64 -3.24 -9.79 9.30
N LEU A 65 -2.03 -9.33 8.94
CA LEU A 65 -0.97 -9.10 9.91
C LEU A 65 -1.35 -8.05 10.94
N SER A 66 -0.87 -8.25 12.15
CA SER A 66 -1.00 -7.26 13.21
C SER A 66 -0.27 -5.97 12.86
N ALA A 67 -0.72 -4.84 13.39
CA ALA A 67 -0.04 -3.57 13.24
C ALA A 67 1.42 -3.62 13.73
N ARG A 68 1.70 -4.45 14.74
CA ARG A 68 3.04 -4.65 15.27
C ARG A 68 3.96 -5.37 14.29
N THR A 69 3.49 -6.45 13.68
CA THR A 69 4.24 -7.21 12.67
C THR A 69 4.46 -6.36 11.43
N TYR A 70 3.41 -5.67 10.98
CA TYR A 70 3.50 -4.74 9.85
C TYR A 70 4.53 -3.62 10.09
N ALA A 71 4.55 -3.01 11.28
CA ALA A 71 5.54 -1.98 11.61
C ALA A 71 6.98 -2.50 11.53
N LYS A 72 7.23 -3.74 11.99
CA LYS A 72 8.55 -4.37 11.89
C LYS A 72 8.97 -4.64 10.43
N ILE A 73 8.03 -4.97 9.56
CA ILE A 73 8.28 -5.13 8.11
C ILE A 73 8.68 -3.79 7.49
N ILE A 74 7.90 -2.74 7.77
CA ILE A 74 8.20 -1.37 7.30
C ILE A 74 9.57 -0.92 7.79
N GLU A 75 9.91 -1.14 9.05
CA GLU A 75 11.22 -0.79 9.63
C GLU A 75 12.38 -1.44 8.83
N ARG A 76 12.30 -2.75 8.57
CA ARG A 76 13.34 -3.48 7.83
C ARG A 76 13.51 -2.99 6.40
N ILE A 77 12.40 -2.88 5.68
CA ILE A 77 12.43 -2.44 4.28
C ILE A 77 12.94 -1.00 4.20
N SER A 78 12.47 -0.12 5.07
CA SER A 78 12.88 1.29 5.07
C SER A 78 14.34 1.49 5.45
N ALA A 79 14.93 0.60 6.27
CA ALA A 79 16.35 0.62 6.60
C ALA A 79 17.25 0.30 5.40
N VAL A 80 16.74 -0.40 4.39
CA VAL A 80 17.47 -0.71 3.15
C VAL A 80 17.10 0.28 2.05
N TRP A 81 15.81 0.48 1.81
CA TRP A 81 15.30 1.42 0.81
C TRP A 81 13.92 1.95 1.17
N MET A 82 13.86 3.15 1.73
CA MET A 82 12.62 3.74 2.21
C MET A 82 11.56 3.90 1.11
N SER A 83 11.96 4.28 -0.10
CA SER A 83 11.03 4.48 -1.22
C SER A 83 10.21 3.22 -1.54
N VAL A 84 10.80 2.04 -1.40
CA VAL A 84 10.13 0.75 -1.63
C VAL A 84 8.99 0.53 -0.64
N SER A 85 9.17 0.91 0.62
CA SER A 85 8.09 0.80 1.61
C SER A 85 6.88 1.68 1.26
N GLY A 86 7.10 2.80 0.57
CA GLY A 86 6.06 3.72 0.13
C GLY A 86 5.06 3.09 -0.84
N PHE A 87 5.51 2.19 -1.72
CA PHE A 87 4.65 1.58 -2.75
C PHE A 87 3.48 0.81 -2.16
N PHE A 88 3.73 -0.12 -1.25
CA PHE A 88 2.65 -0.89 -0.64
C PHE A 88 2.03 -0.22 0.59
N ASN A 89 2.75 0.67 1.30
CA ASN A 89 2.18 1.40 2.43
C ASN A 89 1.04 2.33 1.98
N SER A 90 1.25 3.13 0.91
CA SER A 90 0.21 3.99 0.36
C SER A 90 -1.02 3.19 -0.12
N HIS A 91 -0.77 2.04 -0.74
CA HIS A 91 -1.80 1.09 -1.14
C HIS A 91 -2.59 0.54 0.06
N LEU A 92 -1.90 0.11 1.12
CA LEU A 92 -2.56 -0.45 2.31
C LEU A 92 -3.35 0.59 3.11
N ILE A 93 -2.93 1.87 3.10
CA ILE A 93 -3.74 2.95 3.68
C ILE A 93 -5.09 3.07 2.96
N MET A 94 -5.09 3.03 1.62
CA MET A 94 -6.31 3.02 0.83
C MET A 94 -7.15 1.76 1.11
N ALA A 95 -6.53 0.57 1.12
CA ALA A 95 -7.22 -0.68 1.43
C ALA A 95 -7.84 -0.65 2.83
N ALA A 96 -7.16 -0.11 3.83
CA ALA A 96 -7.68 0.08 5.18
C ALA A 96 -8.92 0.99 5.20
N ALA A 97 -8.93 2.05 4.38
CA ALA A 97 -10.11 2.91 4.25
C ALA A 97 -11.31 2.14 3.67
N VAL A 98 -11.08 1.32 2.64
CA VAL A 98 -12.14 0.47 2.05
C VAL A 98 -12.62 -0.58 3.06
N GLN A 99 -11.71 -1.26 3.78
CA GLN A 99 -12.09 -2.23 4.81
C GLN A 99 -12.96 -1.60 5.90
N ARG A 100 -12.60 -0.38 6.33
CA ARG A 100 -13.25 0.27 7.47
C ARG A 100 -14.56 0.98 7.10
N PHE A 101 -14.63 1.60 5.93
CA PHE A 101 -15.71 2.52 5.55
C PHE A 101 -16.46 2.10 4.30
N GLY A 102 -15.94 1.15 3.53
CA GLY A 102 -16.60 0.65 2.32
C GLY A 102 -17.89 -0.12 2.64
N ARG A 103 -18.87 -0.05 1.72
CA ARG A 103 -20.03 -0.93 1.74
C ARG A 103 -19.58 -2.36 1.41
N ASP A 104 -20.38 -3.36 1.74
CA ASP A 104 -20.02 -4.77 1.54
C ASP A 104 -19.74 -5.09 0.07
N GLU A 105 -20.51 -4.52 -0.86
CA GLU A 105 -20.26 -4.68 -2.30
C GLU A 105 -18.91 -4.11 -2.71
N GLN A 106 -18.52 -2.96 -2.15
CA GLN A 106 -17.21 -2.35 -2.42
C GLN A 106 -16.06 -3.19 -1.84
N LYS A 107 -16.23 -3.72 -0.63
CA LYS A 107 -15.23 -4.62 -0.03
C LYS A 107 -15.04 -5.86 -0.87
N GLN A 108 -16.12 -6.51 -1.29
CA GLN A 108 -16.07 -7.70 -2.15
C GLN A 108 -15.46 -7.40 -3.52
N GLN A 109 -15.78 -6.26 -4.09
CA GLN A 109 -15.29 -5.87 -5.41
C GLN A 109 -13.78 -5.56 -5.41
N PHE A 110 -13.26 -4.92 -4.36
CA PHE A 110 -11.93 -4.34 -4.38
C PHE A 110 -10.89 -5.08 -3.53
N LEU A 111 -11.24 -5.56 -2.32
CA LEU A 111 -10.23 -6.02 -1.37
C LEU A 111 -9.46 -7.26 -1.83
N HIS A 112 -10.10 -8.20 -2.52
CA HIS A 112 -9.42 -9.37 -3.10
C HIS A 112 -8.37 -8.94 -4.14
N ARG A 113 -8.73 -7.99 -4.99
CA ARG A 113 -7.86 -7.48 -6.06
C ARG A 113 -6.74 -6.59 -5.49
N PHE A 114 -7.00 -5.92 -4.38
CA PHE A 114 -5.96 -5.20 -3.65
C PHE A 114 -4.98 -6.16 -2.98
N ALA A 115 -5.48 -7.21 -2.32
CA ALA A 115 -4.64 -8.19 -1.63
C ALA A 115 -3.70 -8.93 -2.59
N SER A 116 -4.17 -9.25 -3.79
CA SER A 116 -3.37 -9.89 -4.84
C SER A 116 -2.41 -8.95 -5.58
N GLY A 117 -2.52 -7.63 -5.39
CA GLY A 117 -1.77 -6.63 -6.16
C GLY A 117 -2.25 -6.44 -7.60
N GLU A 118 -3.35 -7.09 -8.02
CA GLU A 118 -3.98 -6.91 -9.34
C GLU A 118 -4.41 -5.46 -9.55
N LEU A 119 -5.05 -4.88 -8.53
CA LEU A 119 -5.33 -3.46 -8.47
C LEU A 119 -4.40 -2.81 -7.45
N ARG A 120 -3.73 -1.79 -7.89
CA ARG A 120 -2.92 -0.94 -7.02
C ARG A 120 -3.57 0.42 -6.87
N GLY A 121 -3.35 1.06 -5.76
CA GLY A 121 -3.89 2.38 -5.52
C GLY A 121 -3.08 3.12 -4.47
N GLY A 122 -3.54 4.28 -4.13
CA GLY A 122 -2.92 5.11 -3.13
C GLY A 122 -3.89 6.13 -2.57
N ILE A 123 -3.40 6.95 -1.65
CA ILE A 123 -4.15 8.05 -1.09
C ILE A 123 -3.61 9.37 -1.65
N ALA A 124 -4.49 10.20 -2.18
CA ALA A 124 -4.16 11.49 -2.75
C ALA A 124 -4.64 12.62 -1.82
N LEU A 125 -3.75 13.12 -0.97
CA LEU A 125 -4.05 14.20 -0.01
C LEU A 125 -3.48 15.55 -0.46
N THR A 126 -2.18 15.60 -0.72
CA THR A 126 -1.43 16.82 -1.04
C THR A 126 -1.94 17.52 -2.30
N GLU A 127 -2.03 18.82 -2.25
CA GLU A 127 -2.34 19.71 -3.38
C GLU A 127 -1.23 20.74 -3.55
N PRO A 128 -1.15 21.45 -4.70
CA PRO A 128 -0.12 22.47 -4.90
C PRO A 128 -0.03 23.50 -3.78
N ASP A 129 -1.18 23.87 -3.19
CA ASP A 129 -1.28 24.90 -2.16
C ASP A 129 -1.43 24.35 -0.73
N CYS A 130 -1.50 23.03 -0.54
CA CYS A 130 -1.62 22.43 0.80
C CYS A 130 -0.91 21.08 0.93
N GLY A 131 -0.21 20.90 2.06
CA GLY A 131 0.44 19.67 2.44
C GLY A 131 -0.01 19.23 3.84
N THR A 132 0.71 19.67 4.86
CA THR A 132 0.41 19.33 6.27
C THR A 132 -0.96 19.82 6.71
N ASP A 133 -1.39 20.99 6.26
CA ASP A 133 -2.72 21.53 6.53
C ASP A 133 -3.77 20.91 5.59
N LEU A 134 -4.26 19.72 5.91
CA LEU A 134 -5.28 19.04 5.14
C LEU A 134 -6.66 19.75 5.17
N GLN A 135 -6.88 20.69 6.06
CA GLN A 135 -8.11 21.49 6.07
C GLN A 135 -8.17 22.49 4.90
N ALA A 136 -7.00 22.81 4.33
CA ALA A 136 -6.88 23.69 3.16
C ALA A 136 -7.12 22.97 1.81
N ILE A 137 -7.48 21.67 1.81
CA ILE A 137 -7.81 20.91 0.59
C ILE A 137 -8.94 21.60 -0.18
N ARG A 138 -8.71 21.85 -1.47
CA ARG A 138 -9.66 22.51 -2.38
C ARG A 138 -10.33 21.55 -3.36
N THR A 139 -9.82 20.34 -3.55
CA THR A 139 -10.47 19.31 -4.38
C THR A 139 -11.88 19.07 -3.85
N ARG A 140 -12.86 19.13 -4.76
CA ARG A 140 -14.28 18.98 -4.45
C ARG A 140 -14.89 17.90 -5.32
N ALA A 141 -15.81 17.12 -4.74
CA ALA A 141 -16.68 16.21 -5.44
C ALA A 141 -18.12 16.72 -5.30
N VAL A 142 -18.78 17.00 -6.40
CA VAL A 142 -20.17 17.47 -6.45
C VAL A 142 -21.01 16.38 -7.08
N LYS A 143 -22.11 15.99 -6.42
CA LYS A 143 -23.01 14.98 -6.95
C LYS A 143 -23.79 15.56 -8.14
N ASP A 144 -23.81 14.82 -9.26
CA ASP A 144 -24.55 15.14 -10.47
C ASP A 144 -25.30 13.87 -10.94
N GLY A 145 -26.58 13.79 -10.67
CA GLY A 145 -27.38 12.58 -10.88
C GLY A 145 -26.85 11.39 -10.07
N GLU A 146 -26.45 10.31 -10.75
CA GLU A 146 -25.89 9.10 -10.17
C GLU A 146 -24.34 9.12 -10.07
N GLU A 147 -23.71 10.19 -10.55
CA GLU A 147 -22.26 10.35 -10.62
C GLU A 147 -21.76 11.44 -9.66
N TYR A 148 -20.42 11.53 -9.52
CA TYR A 148 -19.74 12.64 -8.86
C TYR A 148 -18.78 13.31 -9.85
N VAL A 149 -18.92 14.62 -10.01
CA VAL A 149 -17.95 15.44 -10.74
C VAL A 149 -16.88 15.88 -9.76
N VAL A 150 -15.62 15.44 -9.99
CA VAL A 150 -14.48 15.78 -9.15
C VAL A 150 -13.63 16.82 -9.83
N ASN A 151 -13.39 17.94 -9.15
CA ASN A 151 -12.53 19.05 -9.62
C ASN A 151 -11.45 19.36 -8.58
N GLY A 152 -10.19 19.41 -9.03
CA GLY A 152 -9.05 19.71 -8.18
C GLY A 152 -7.74 19.26 -8.82
N SER A 153 -6.65 19.50 -8.12
CA SER A 153 -5.31 19.05 -8.49
C SER A 153 -4.65 18.40 -7.29
N LYS A 154 -3.98 17.29 -7.52
CA LYS A 154 -3.19 16.59 -6.50
C LYS A 154 -1.72 16.56 -6.92
N THR A 155 -0.80 16.56 -5.94
CA THR A 155 0.64 16.56 -6.21
C THR A 155 1.36 15.55 -5.31
N TRP A 156 2.50 15.05 -5.77
CA TRP A 156 3.35 14.07 -5.04
C TRP A 156 2.61 12.79 -4.65
N ILE A 157 1.78 12.26 -5.54
CA ILE A 157 0.95 11.10 -5.25
C ILE A 157 1.70 9.82 -5.56
N THR A 158 2.02 9.05 -4.52
CA THR A 158 2.64 7.73 -4.63
C THR A 158 1.76 6.79 -5.46
N ASN A 159 2.35 6.02 -6.34
CA ASN A 159 1.70 5.09 -7.28
C ASN A 159 0.88 5.74 -8.40
N SER A 160 0.85 7.07 -8.55
CA SER A 160 -0.01 7.73 -9.55
C SER A 160 0.23 7.32 -11.00
N SER A 161 1.43 6.84 -11.32
CA SER A 161 1.79 6.33 -12.66
C SER A 161 1.63 4.82 -12.81
N ALA A 162 1.33 4.11 -11.71
CA ALA A 162 1.27 2.65 -11.64
C ALA A 162 -0.08 2.11 -11.14
N CYS A 163 -1.10 2.99 -11.03
CA CYS A 163 -2.46 2.66 -10.61
C CYS A 163 -3.39 2.55 -11.81
#